data_3603ba005f53c5d7e83b16be5d942e8d
#
_entry.id   3603ba005f53c5d7e83b16be5d942e8d
#
_cell.length_a   1.000
_cell.length_b   1.000
_cell.length_c   1.000
_cell.angle_alpha   90.00
_cell.angle_beta   90.00
_cell.angle_gamma   90.00
#
_symmetry.space_group_name_H-M   'P 1'
#
loop_
_entity.id
_entity.type
_entity.pdbx_description
1 polymer ?
#
loop_
_entity_poly.entity_id
_entity_poly.type
_entity_poly.pdbx_seq_one_letter_code
_entity_poly.pdbx_strand_id
1 'polypeptide(L)'
;MGELFGALLTWIGENPFWAGLSVFLVAFSESVAIVGLLVPGVIAMFGFGALIATGTLEFWPVFWWAVAGAVAGDSLSFWLGRHYQDGLRQIWPFSRYPETLHRGIRFFEKYGGKSVAIGRFFGPVRAIIPLVAGMMGMTPMRFLLANISSALVWAPAYLLPGIVFGASLELASEVTFRLVILLLLILALAWGLFKLAHALFRLLQPHARDIVQWGFDWGQRHRGFRAISAALADPDHPEAKGLAFLATLLLLATLLFMLLLGAMVGGTLMQTANEIIHNGLQSLRTPWGDQFIYLLTSLGDLSSIIIVAVVSAILLILQGHYRTLNYLLAAIAFGILAPLLLKYGLQIPRPESAPATLGPWSFPSAHVLRSITLYGFLSIMVARGLSHDWRWLPYSIAAALVGAVALSRLYLGVHWLSDVLGSITLGLAWIALLGIAYARHVSVESRHFAIVVASLTTLALYLTFQTWQLPEKLQPYQQQAAINQIESQLAWRSGQLDIPTHRHDIRGEGNHPLNLQYVGDLQILQQQLQRQGWQSAEMLDWGNALKLLSPSTPLIGLPL
;
A
#
# COMPACT_ATOMS: atom_id res chain seq x y z
N MET A 1 35.27 -3.71 9.61
CA MET A 1 34.28 -4.49 8.84
C MET A 1 34.16 -4.02 7.39
N GLY A 2 34.25 -2.70 7.11
CA GLY A 2 34.20 -2.18 5.72
C GLY A 2 35.34 -2.62 4.82
N GLU A 3 36.58 -2.69 5.34
CA GLU A 3 37.77 -3.13 4.57
C GLU A 3 37.71 -4.61 4.20
N LEU A 4 37.26 -5.49 5.09
CA LEU A 4 37.04 -6.91 4.81
C LEU A 4 35.94 -7.13 3.76
N PHE A 5 34.90 -6.33 3.81
CA PHE A 5 33.82 -6.39 2.82
C PHE A 5 34.28 -5.89 1.45
N GLY A 6 35.05 -4.78 1.41
CA GLY A 6 35.64 -4.27 0.19
C GLY A 6 36.61 -5.28 -0.44
N ALA A 7 37.49 -5.90 0.34
CA ALA A 7 38.39 -6.94 -0.13
C ALA A 7 37.66 -8.17 -0.68
N LEU A 8 36.56 -8.58 -0.05
CA LEU A 8 35.72 -9.69 -0.52
C LEU A 8 35.05 -9.35 -1.86
N LEU A 9 34.54 -8.13 -2.02
CA LEU A 9 33.92 -7.67 -3.26
C LEU A 9 34.91 -7.62 -4.41
N THR A 10 36.11 -7.11 -4.16
CA THR A 10 37.20 -7.09 -5.15
C THR A 10 37.59 -8.50 -5.55
N TRP A 11 37.75 -9.40 -4.58
CA TRP A 11 38.06 -10.80 -4.84
C TRP A 11 36.97 -11.52 -5.65
N ILE A 12 35.69 -11.26 -5.35
CA ILE A 12 34.55 -11.82 -6.11
C ILE A 12 34.59 -11.31 -7.56
N GLY A 13 34.87 -10.02 -7.78
CA GLY A 13 34.97 -9.43 -9.13
C GLY A 13 36.13 -10.02 -9.95
N GLU A 14 37.26 -10.32 -9.31
CA GLU A 14 38.42 -10.93 -9.95
C GLU A 14 38.26 -12.43 -10.21
N ASN A 15 37.28 -13.09 -9.58
CA ASN A 15 37.07 -14.54 -9.65
C ASN A 15 35.64 -14.92 -10.10
N PRO A 16 35.24 -14.68 -11.36
CA PRO A 16 33.84 -14.85 -11.83
C PRO A 16 33.28 -16.27 -11.67
N PHE A 17 34.16 -17.27 -11.77
CA PHE A 17 33.75 -18.67 -11.59
C PHE A 17 33.30 -18.97 -10.16
N TRP A 18 34.06 -18.50 -9.15
CA TRP A 18 33.71 -18.69 -7.74
C TRP A 18 32.46 -17.88 -7.35
N ALA A 19 32.30 -16.71 -7.95
CA ALA A 19 31.06 -15.91 -7.80
C ALA A 19 29.87 -16.70 -8.35
N GLY A 20 29.97 -17.24 -9.56
CA GLY A 20 28.91 -18.06 -10.15
C GLY A 20 28.61 -19.32 -9.33
N LEU A 21 29.66 -20.03 -8.87
CA LEU A 21 29.50 -21.20 -8.01
C LEU A 21 28.78 -20.86 -6.69
N SER A 22 29.08 -19.71 -6.10
CA SER A 22 28.41 -19.24 -4.89
C SER A 22 26.91 -18.99 -5.14
N VAL A 23 26.56 -18.37 -6.27
CA VAL A 23 25.16 -18.18 -6.71
C VAL A 23 24.46 -19.54 -6.88
N PHE A 24 25.14 -20.47 -7.55
CA PHE A 24 24.61 -21.84 -7.74
C PHE A 24 24.36 -22.52 -6.39
N LEU A 25 25.34 -22.50 -5.49
CA LEU A 25 25.22 -23.16 -4.18
C LEU A 25 24.11 -22.55 -3.33
N VAL A 26 23.94 -21.24 -3.35
CA VAL A 26 22.85 -20.56 -2.64
C VAL A 26 21.50 -20.97 -3.23
N ALA A 27 21.34 -20.88 -4.55
CA ALA A 27 20.10 -21.24 -5.23
C ALA A 27 19.76 -22.73 -5.08
N PHE A 28 20.79 -23.60 -5.14
CA PHE A 28 20.67 -25.04 -4.90
C PHE A 28 20.20 -25.33 -3.47
N SER A 29 20.90 -24.76 -2.48
CA SER A 29 20.61 -24.97 -1.06
C SER A 29 19.19 -24.49 -0.70
N GLU A 30 18.78 -23.34 -1.26
CA GLU A 30 17.43 -22.79 -1.07
C GLU A 30 16.35 -23.67 -1.71
N SER A 31 16.66 -24.40 -2.77
CA SER A 31 15.72 -25.28 -3.49
C SER A 31 15.71 -26.71 -2.97
N VAL A 32 16.72 -27.12 -2.18
CA VAL A 32 16.71 -28.46 -1.56
C VAL A 32 15.71 -28.51 -0.41
N ALA A 33 14.84 -29.52 -0.42
CA ALA A 33 13.88 -29.76 0.66
C ALA A 33 14.61 -29.83 2.01
N ILE A 34 14.03 -29.19 3.04
CA ILE A 34 14.59 -29.09 4.41
C ILE A 34 15.68 -28.00 4.50
N VAL A 35 16.73 -28.04 3.68
CA VAL A 35 17.83 -27.05 3.69
C VAL A 35 17.29 -25.66 3.35
N GLY A 36 16.43 -25.56 2.35
CA GLY A 36 15.79 -24.32 1.92
C GLY A 36 14.89 -23.63 2.97
N LEU A 37 14.52 -24.33 4.04
CA LEU A 37 13.83 -23.72 5.19
C LEU A 37 14.80 -22.97 6.12
N LEU A 38 16.09 -23.28 6.08
CA LEU A 38 17.12 -22.73 6.94
C LEU A 38 17.94 -21.63 6.24
N VAL A 39 18.06 -21.70 4.91
CA VAL A 39 18.87 -20.77 4.12
C VAL A 39 18.04 -19.55 3.74
N PRO A 40 18.45 -18.32 4.12
CA PRO A 40 17.78 -17.08 3.72
C PRO A 40 18.17 -16.68 2.29
N GLY A 41 17.89 -17.57 1.32
CA GLY A 41 18.35 -17.42 -0.08
C GLY A 41 17.80 -16.17 -0.77
N VAL A 42 16.59 -15.72 -0.37
CA VAL A 42 16.03 -14.45 -0.87
C VAL A 42 16.95 -13.27 -0.61
N ILE A 43 17.51 -13.18 0.61
CA ILE A 43 18.45 -12.10 0.99
C ILE A 43 19.76 -12.23 0.21
N ALA A 44 20.26 -13.45 0.03
CA ALA A 44 21.48 -13.68 -0.74
C ALA A 44 21.29 -13.36 -2.22
N MET A 45 20.17 -13.78 -2.84
CA MET A 45 19.85 -13.45 -4.24
C MET A 45 19.67 -11.94 -4.44
N PHE A 46 19.06 -11.25 -3.48
CA PHE A 46 19.02 -9.79 -3.47
C PHE A 46 20.43 -9.19 -3.43
N GLY A 47 21.33 -9.72 -2.60
CA GLY A 47 22.73 -9.30 -2.52
C GLY A 47 23.48 -9.51 -3.85
N PHE A 48 23.30 -10.64 -4.53
CA PHE A 48 23.86 -10.86 -5.87
C PHE A 48 23.29 -9.89 -6.89
N GLY A 49 22.01 -9.55 -6.81
CA GLY A 49 21.40 -8.49 -7.61
C GLY A 49 22.06 -7.13 -7.38
N ALA A 50 22.35 -6.78 -6.13
CA ALA A 50 23.10 -5.56 -5.80
C ALA A 50 24.51 -5.55 -6.37
N LEU A 51 25.23 -6.69 -6.36
CA LEU A 51 26.55 -6.82 -6.98
C LEU A 51 26.53 -6.71 -8.51
N ILE A 52 25.43 -7.12 -9.16
CA ILE A 52 25.22 -6.88 -10.59
C ILE A 52 25.08 -5.37 -10.84
N ALA A 53 24.34 -4.68 -10.01
CA ALA A 53 24.10 -3.24 -10.14
C ALA A 53 25.38 -2.41 -10.00
N THR A 54 26.29 -2.82 -9.11
CA THR A 54 27.62 -2.17 -8.94
C THR A 54 28.61 -2.53 -10.05
N GLY A 55 28.23 -3.36 -11.02
CA GLY A 55 29.13 -3.83 -12.10
C GLY A 55 30.15 -4.87 -11.65
N THR A 56 30.11 -5.33 -10.39
CA THR A 56 30.99 -6.37 -9.86
C THR A 56 30.68 -7.73 -10.48
N LEU A 57 29.41 -8.00 -10.81
CA LEU A 57 28.96 -9.23 -11.46
C LEU A 57 28.16 -8.91 -12.72
N GLU A 58 28.23 -9.83 -13.71
CA GLU A 58 27.42 -9.73 -14.91
C GLU A 58 26.06 -10.45 -14.72
N PHE A 59 24.98 -9.85 -15.26
CA PHE A 59 23.62 -10.40 -15.12
C PHE A 59 23.47 -11.81 -15.68
N TRP A 60 23.92 -12.04 -16.93
CA TRP A 60 23.67 -13.31 -17.62
C TRP A 60 24.35 -14.52 -16.98
N PRO A 61 25.63 -14.46 -16.59
CA PRO A 61 26.26 -15.53 -15.84
C PRO A 61 25.54 -15.83 -14.53
N VAL A 62 25.26 -14.80 -13.72
CA VAL A 62 24.54 -14.95 -12.43
C VAL A 62 23.17 -15.57 -12.63
N PHE A 63 22.43 -15.10 -13.63
CA PHE A 63 21.11 -15.63 -13.99
C PHE A 63 21.15 -17.13 -14.28
N TRP A 64 22.10 -17.57 -15.15
CA TRP A 64 22.18 -18.97 -15.51
C TRP A 64 22.67 -19.86 -14.37
N TRP A 65 23.60 -19.40 -13.55
CA TRP A 65 24.02 -20.10 -12.34
C TRP A 65 22.86 -20.24 -11.32
N ALA A 66 22.07 -19.21 -11.15
CA ALA A 66 20.90 -19.24 -10.28
C ALA A 66 19.83 -20.23 -10.77
N VAL A 67 19.53 -20.19 -12.08
CA VAL A 67 18.59 -21.14 -12.71
C VAL A 67 19.12 -22.58 -12.57
N ALA A 68 20.38 -22.83 -12.87
CA ALA A 68 20.98 -24.17 -12.78
C ALA A 68 20.94 -24.70 -11.33
N GLY A 69 21.31 -23.87 -10.35
CA GLY A 69 21.24 -24.23 -8.93
C GLY A 69 19.84 -24.56 -8.48
N ALA A 70 18.86 -23.72 -8.82
CA ALA A 70 17.47 -23.92 -8.45
C ALA A 70 16.88 -25.19 -9.10
N VAL A 71 17.15 -25.42 -10.38
CA VAL A 71 16.69 -26.64 -11.09
C VAL A 71 17.33 -27.88 -10.51
N ALA A 72 18.62 -27.85 -10.19
CA ALA A 72 19.33 -28.99 -9.59
C ALA A 72 18.81 -29.31 -8.18
N GLY A 73 18.61 -28.31 -7.33
CA GLY A 73 18.11 -28.48 -5.96
C GLY A 73 16.69 -29.06 -5.90
N ASP A 74 15.78 -28.52 -6.72
CA ASP A 74 14.43 -29.05 -6.83
C ASP A 74 14.42 -30.46 -7.44
N SER A 75 15.29 -30.74 -8.41
CA SER A 75 15.41 -32.06 -9.01
C SER A 75 15.92 -33.11 -8.03
N LEU A 76 16.86 -32.75 -7.17
CA LEU A 76 17.30 -33.61 -6.07
C LEU A 76 16.15 -33.89 -5.09
N SER A 77 15.40 -32.85 -4.70
CA SER A 77 14.25 -32.98 -3.81
C SER A 77 13.16 -33.87 -4.43
N PHE A 78 12.88 -33.71 -5.72
CA PHE A 78 11.95 -34.55 -6.46
C PHE A 78 12.40 -36.03 -6.50
N TRP A 79 13.69 -36.26 -6.78
CA TRP A 79 14.27 -37.59 -6.80
C TRP A 79 14.19 -38.26 -5.42
N LEU A 80 14.51 -37.55 -4.35
CA LEU A 80 14.35 -38.03 -2.97
C LEU A 80 12.90 -38.39 -2.67
N GLY A 81 11.97 -37.52 -3.06
CA GLY A 81 10.53 -37.78 -2.91
C GLY A 81 10.09 -39.06 -3.62
N ARG A 82 10.56 -39.24 -4.85
CA ARG A 82 10.20 -40.42 -5.66
C ARG A 82 10.83 -41.70 -5.15
N HIS A 83 12.04 -41.63 -4.58
CA HIS A 83 12.78 -42.78 -4.11
C HIS A 83 12.26 -43.29 -2.74
N TYR A 84 12.07 -42.37 -1.79
CA TYR A 84 11.69 -42.69 -0.42
C TYR A 84 10.17 -42.74 -0.17
N GLN A 85 9.36 -42.18 -1.04
CA GLN A 85 7.89 -42.20 -0.95
C GLN A 85 7.36 -41.99 0.48
N ASP A 86 6.56 -42.93 0.99
CA ASP A 86 5.99 -42.85 2.33
C ASP A 86 7.03 -42.95 3.46
N GLY A 87 8.24 -43.49 3.19
CA GLY A 87 9.34 -43.56 4.16
C GLY A 87 9.77 -42.16 4.63
N LEU A 88 9.54 -41.10 3.85
CA LEU A 88 9.85 -39.72 4.23
C LEU A 88 9.05 -39.24 5.45
N ARG A 89 7.91 -39.83 5.73
CA ARG A 89 7.09 -39.49 6.93
C ARG A 89 7.80 -39.87 8.24
N GLN A 90 8.74 -40.79 8.21
CA GLN A 90 9.49 -41.28 9.37
C GLN A 90 10.83 -40.57 9.56
N ILE A 91 11.26 -39.78 8.56
CA ILE A 91 12.56 -39.06 8.59
C ILE A 91 12.37 -37.68 9.21
N TRP A 92 13.32 -37.28 10.07
CA TRP A 92 13.38 -35.89 10.55
C TRP A 92 13.61 -34.93 9.34
N PRO A 93 12.90 -33.79 9.23
CA PRO A 93 12.01 -33.14 10.21
C PRO A 93 10.54 -33.55 10.10
N PHE A 94 10.11 -34.32 9.10
CA PHE A 94 8.70 -34.63 8.82
C PHE A 94 8.07 -35.50 9.91
N SER A 95 8.85 -36.36 10.56
CA SER A 95 8.38 -37.15 11.70
C SER A 95 7.99 -36.27 12.89
N ARG A 96 8.68 -35.12 13.08
CA ARG A 96 8.40 -34.18 14.17
C ARG A 96 7.36 -33.13 13.79
N TYR A 97 7.29 -32.76 12.52
CA TYR A 97 6.39 -31.73 11.98
C TYR A 97 5.56 -32.26 10.79
N PRO A 98 4.68 -33.25 11.01
CA PRO A 98 3.95 -33.92 9.92
C PRO A 98 3.02 -32.95 9.16
N GLU A 99 2.52 -31.92 9.85
CA GLU A 99 1.64 -30.89 9.27
C GLU A 99 2.28 -30.19 8.07
N THR A 100 3.59 -30.04 8.05
CA THR A 100 4.32 -29.39 6.96
C THR A 100 4.23 -30.21 5.66
N LEU A 101 4.41 -31.53 5.77
CA LEU A 101 4.26 -32.46 4.65
C LEU A 101 2.80 -32.55 4.21
N HIS A 102 1.85 -32.60 5.16
CA HIS A 102 0.42 -32.61 4.85
C HIS A 102 -0.05 -31.37 4.11
N ARG A 103 0.49 -30.18 4.42
CA ARG A 103 0.22 -28.95 3.68
C ARG A 103 0.71 -29.04 2.24
N GLY A 104 1.90 -29.58 2.03
CA GLY A 104 2.45 -29.82 0.69
C GLY A 104 1.58 -30.79 -0.13
N ILE A 105 1.15 -31.90 0.47
CA ILE A 105 0.28 -32.91 -0.16
C ILE A 105 -1.06 -32.27 -0.56
N ARG A 106 -1.75 -31.58 0.35
CA ARG A 106 -3.01 -30.89 0.05
C ARG A 106 -2.86 -29.83 -1.04
N PHE A 107 -1.73 -29.12 -1.06
CA PHE A 107 -1.45 -28.14 -2.12
C PHE A 107 -1.25 -28.83 -3.47
N PHE A 108 -0.53 -29.96 -3.50
CA PHE A 108 -0.33 -30.73 -4.72
C PHE A 108 -1.63 -31.37 -5.22
N GLU A 109 -2.46 -31.94 -4.36
CA GLU A 109 -3.78 -32.47 -4.70
C GLU A 109 -4.69 -31.41 -5.30
N LYS A 110 -4.65 -30.18 -4.78
CA LYS A 110 -5.47 -29.07 -5.26
C LYS A 110 -5.02 -28.53 -6.63
N TYR A 111 -3.71 -28.39 -6.87
CA TYR A 111 -3.16 -27.73 -8.05
C TYR A 111 -2.49 -28.68 -9.04
N GLY A 112 -2.32 -29.95 -8.70
CA GLY A 112 -1.67 -30.96 -9.54
C GLY A 112 -0.26 -30.56 -9.96
N GLY A 113 0.12 -30.87 -11.19
CA GLY A 113 1.45 -30.54 -11.72
C GLY A 113 1.80 -29.05 -11.75
N LYS A 114 0.78 -28.18 -11.75
CA LYS A 114 0.99 -26.71 -11.68
C LYS A 114 1.52 -26.27 -10.31
N SER A 115 1.37 -27.10 -9.29
CA SER A 115 1.85 -26.82 -7.93
C SER A 115 3.36 -26.58 -7.88
N VAL A 116 4.15 -27.23 -8.74
CA VAL A 116 5.61 -27.05 -8.82
C VAL A 116 5.95 -25.61 -9.23
N ALA A 117 5.29 -25.08 -10.24
CA ALA A 117 5.54 -23.72 -10.71
C ALA A 117 4.97 -22.68 -9.73
N ILE A 118 3.74 -22.87 -9.26
CA ILE A 118 3.07 -21.91 -8.35
C ILE A 118 3.73 -21.96 -6.96
N GLY A 119 4.02 -23.14 -6.45
CA GLY A 119 4.57 -23.37 -5.11
C GLY A 119 5.93 -22.70 -4.89
N ARG A 120 6.73 -22.50 -5.96
CA ARG A 120 8.04 -21.82 -5.89
C ARG A 120 7.95 -20.39 -5.35
N PHE A 121 6.81 -19.73 -5.51
CA PHE A 121 6.59 -18.36 -5.04
C PHE A 121 5.90 -18.30 -3.66
N PHE A 122 5.52 -19.44 -3.08
CA PHE A 122 4.83 -19.50 -1.79
C PHE A 122 5.74 -20.02 -0.67
N GLY A 123 6.38 -19.14 0.05
CA GLY A 123 7.17 -19.29 1.28
C GLY A 123 7.45 -20.73 1.77
N PRO A 124 6.86 -21.19 2.90
CA PRO A 124 7.23 -22.49 3.50
C PRO A 124 6.88 -23.71 2.66
N VAL A 125 5.92 -23.59 1.72
CA VAL A 125 5.46 -24.69 0.87
C VAL A 125 6.45 -24.94 -0.27
N ARG A 126 7.21 -23.93 -0.69
CA ARG A 126 8.16 -23.93 -1.80
C ARG A 126 9.17 -25.08 -1.71
N ALA A 127 9.84 -25.21 -0.57
CA ALA A 127 10.89 -26.20 -0.38
C ALA A 127 10.38 -27.66 -0.38
N ILE A 128 9.07 -27.87 -0.18
CA ILE A 128 8.49 -29.20 0.01
C ILE A 128 7.77 -29.69 -1.24
N ILE A 129 7.28 -28.80 -2.09
CA ILE A 129 6.51 -29.17 -3.28
C ILE A 129 7.28 -30.09 -4.23
N PRO A 130 8.57 -29.87 -4.58
CA PRO A 130 9.32 -30.82 -5.42
C PRO A 130 9.39 -32.21 -4.81
N LEU A 131 9.61 -32.31 -3.50
CA LEU A 131 9.62 -33.57 -2.75
C LEU A 131 8.25 -34.29 -2.84
N VAL A 132 7.16 -33.54 -2.58
CA VAL A 132 5.80 -34.07 -2.65
C VAL A 132 5.43 -34.48 -4.07
N ALA A 133 5.82 -33.71 -5.08
CA ALA A 133 5.59 -34.06 -6.49
C ALA A 133 6.25 -35.41 -6.84
N GLY A 134 7.43 -35.68 -6.28
CA GLY A 134 8.11 -36.98 -6.39
C GLY A 134 7.33 -38.09 -5.69
N MET A 135 6.92 -37.87 -4.42
CA MET A 135 6.13 -38.82 -3.63
C MET A 135 4.81 -39.19 -4.32
N MET A 136 4.12 -38.19 -4.89
CA MET A 136 2.84 -38.38 -5.57
C MET A 136 2.96 -38.96 -6.99
N GLY A 137 4.15 -39.40 -7.40
CA GLY A 137 4.38 -40.11 -8.65
C GLY A 137 4.29 -39.24 -9.92
N MET A 138 4.52 -37.93 -9.82
CA MET A 138 4.57 -37.06 -10.99
C MET A 138 5.63 -37.54 -11.99
N THR A 139 5.32 -37.51 -13.30
CA THR A 139 6.30 -37.94 -14.32
C THR A 139 7.49 -36.98 -14.37
N PRO A 140 8.75 -37.49 -14.46
CA PRO A 140 9.97 -36.65 -14.44
C PRO A 140 9.94 -35.55 -15.49
N MET A 141 9.45 -35.84 -16.69
CA MET A 141 9.42 -34.85 -17.78
C MET A 141 8.47 -33.68 -17.48
N ARG A 142 7.28 -33.95 -16.93
CA ARG A 142 6.35 -32.89 -16.52
C ARG A 142 6.89 -32.06 -15.36
N PHE A 143 7.57 -32.73 -14.41
CA PHE A 143 8.25 -32.05 -13.32
C PHE A 143 9.35 -31.12 -13.87
N LEU A 144 10.24 -31.62 -14.74
CA LEU A 144 11.36 -30.87 -15.27
C LEU A 144 10.91 -29.64 -16.06
N LEU A 145 9.89 -29.79 -16.90
CA LEU A 145 9.30 -28.66 -17.64
C LEU A 145 8.75 -27.57 -16.69
N ALA A 146 8.01 -27.95 -15.67
CA ALA A 146 7.47 -27.02 -14.67
C ALA A 146 8.59 -26.38 -13.83
N ASN A 147 9.62 -27.15 -13.48
CA ASN A 147 10.76 -26.70 -12.71
C ASN A 147 11.61 -25.68 -13.49
N ILE A 148 12.01 -25.99 -14.72
CA ILE A 148 12.81 -25.09 -15.55
C ILE A 148 12.03 -23.82 -15.86
N SER A 149 10.78 -23.91 -16.32
CA SER A 149 9.98 -22.74 -16.66
C SER A 149 9.76 -21.81 -15.45
N SER A 150 9.54 -22.38 -14.27
CA SER A 150 9.40 -21.58 -13.05
C SER A 150 10.73 -20.98 -12.58
N ALA A 151 11.87 -21.69 -12.76
CA ALA A 151 13.19 -21.18 -12.40
C ALA A 151 13.60 -19.97 -13.26
N LEU A 152 13.27 -20.01 -14.56
CA LEU A 152 13.53 -18.90 -15.50
C LEU A 152 12.78 -17.61 -15.10
N VAL A 153 11.59 -17.73 -14.49
CA VAL A 153 10.84 -16.59 -13.98
C VAL A 153 11.30 -16.19 -12.57
N TRP A 154 11.65 -17.17 -11.75
CA TRP A 154 12.06 -16.96 -10.38
C TRP A 154 13.39 -16.22 -10.25
N ALA A 155 14.41 -16.60 -11.03
CA ALA A 155 15.73 -15.99 -10.93
C ALA A 155 15.70 -14.46 -11.17
N PRO A 156 15.10 -13.93 -12.25
CA PRO A 156 15.00 -12.47 -12.40
C PRO A 156 14.10 -11.85 -11.34
N ALA A 157 13.00 -12.50 -10.93
CA ALA A 157 12.11 -11.95 -9.91
C ALA A 157 12.81 -11.68 -8.56
N TYR A 158 13.87 -12.43 -8.24
CA TYR A 158 14.66 -12.29 -7.02
C TYR A 158 15.95 -11.47 -7.21
N LEU A 159 16.52 -11.45 -8.42
CA LEU A 159 17.69 -10.62 -8.75
C LEU A 159 17.31 -9.15 -9.02
N LEU A 160 16.21 -8.92 -9.76
CA LEU A 160 15.81 -7.56 -10.15
C LEU A 160 15.61 -6.59 -8.97
N PRO A 161 14.97 -6.96 -7.87
CA PRO A 161 14.93 -6.10 -6.70
C PRO A 161 16.32 -5.71 -6.22
N GLY A 162 17.24 -6.68 -6.14
CA GLY A 162 18.63 -6.42 -5.77
C GLY A 162 19.36 -5.50 -6.75
N ILE A 163 19.13 -5.67 -8.05
CA ILE A 163 19.69 -4.80 -9.10
C ILE A 163 19.15 -3.38 -8.94
N VAL A 164 17.84 -3.25 -8.82
CA VAL A 164 17.19 -1.94 -8.64
C VAL A 164 17.70 -1.23 -7.39
N PHE A 165 17.80 -1.94 -6.28
CA PHE A 165 18.29 -1.39 -5.02
C PHE A 165 19.81 -1.21 -4.97
N GLY A 166 20.58 -2.10 -5.60
CA GLY A 166 22.05 -2.04 -5.62
C GLY A 166 22.60 -0.90 -6.46
N ALA A 167 21.97 -0.61 -7.60
CA ALA A 167 22.31 0.54 -8.44
C ALA A 167 22.11 1.89 -7.72
N SER A 168 21.33 1.88 -6.66
CA SER A 168 20.90 3.07 -5.93
C SER A 168 21.56 3.22 -4.56
N LEU A 169 22.62 2.45 -4.22
CA LEU A 169 23.16 2.37 -2.85
C LEU A 169 23.68 3.71 -2.30
N GLU A 170 24.09 4.66 -3.12
CA GLU A 170 24.51 5.98 -2.67
C GLU A 170 23.40 7.04 -2.71
N LEU A 171 22.51 7.03 -3.72
CA LEU A 171 21.34 7.91 -3.82
C LEU A 171 20.10 7.34 -3.10
N ALA A 172 20.00 6.01 -3.08
CA ALA A 172 18.86 5.30 -2.56
C ALA A 172 18.83 5.18 -1.05
N SER A 173 19.91 5.42 -0.33
CA SER A 173 19.85 5.23 1.12
C SER A 173 18.80 6.12 1.76
N GLU A 174 18.60 7.33 1.30
CA GLU A 174 17.63 8.26 1.88
C GLU A 174 16.27 8.22 1.18
N VAL A 175 16.21 8.26 -0.15
CA VAL A 175 14.93 8.15 -0.88
C VAL A 175 14.33 6.78 -0.69
N THR A 176 15.14 5.71 -0.74
CA THR A 176 14.68 4.34 -0.47
C THR A 176 14.27 4.18 0.98
N PHE A 177 14.99 4.74 1.94
CA PHE A 177 14.61 4.71 3.34
C PHE A 177 13.25 5.38 3.56
N ARG A 178 13.00 6.54 2.98
CA ARG A 178 11.70 7.24 3.01
C ARG A 178 10.60 6.42 2.35
N LEU A 179 10.86 5.83 1.17
CA LEU A 179 9.89 4.95 0.49
C LEU A 179 9.63 3.66 1.26
N VAL A 180 10.65 3.05 1.85
CA VAL A 180 10.50 1.87 2.71
C VAL A 180 9.68 2.21 3.95
N ILE A 181 9.97 3.32 4.63
CA ILE A 181 9.16 3.78 5.77
C ILE A 181 7.71 4.00 5.34
N LEU A 182 7.50 4.68 4.22
CA LEU A 182 6.15 4.92 3.68
C LEU A 182 5.42 3.61 3.38
N LEU A 183 6.08 2.67 2.73
CA LEU A 183 5.53 1.34 2.45
C LEU A 183 5.22 0.58 3.74
N LEU A 184 6.15 0.56 4.70
CA LEU A 184 5.94 -0.08 6.00
C LEU A 184 4.79 0.58 6.76
N LEU A 185 4.67 1.90 6.69
CA LEU A 185 3.58 2.65 7.32
C LEU A 185 2.23 2.30 6.68
N ILE A 186 2.16 2.19 5.36
CA ILE A 186 0.95 1.75 4.64
C ILE A 186 0.60 0.31 5.02
N LEU A 187 1.58 -0.61 5.02
CA LEU A 187 1.36 -2.00 5.38
C LEU A 187 0.96 -2.16 6.85
N ALA A 188 1.61 -1.42 7.76
CA ALA A 188 1.28 -1.41 9.18
C ALA A 188 -0.12 -0.84 9.43
N LEU A 189 -0.48 0.24 8.73
CA LEU A 189 -1.83 0.82 8.78
C LEU A 189 -2.88 -0.17 8.26
N ALA A 190 -2.66 -0.76 7.09
CA ALA A 190 -3.57 -1.75 6.52
C ALA A 190 -3.73 -2.97 7.43
N TRP A 191 -2.62 -3.49 7.97
CA TRP A 191 -2.63 -4.60 8.93
C TRP A 191 -3.29 -4.23 10.25
N GLY A 192 -3.00 -3.04 10.78
CA GLY A 192 -3.62 -2.50 12.00
C GLY A 192 -5.13 -2.33 11.86
N LEU A 193 -5.58 -1.75 10.75
CA LEU A 193 -7.00 -1.60 10.42
C LEU A 193 -7.69 -2.97 10.24
N PHE A 194 -7.02 -3.91 9.57
CA PHE A 194 -7.49 -5.29 9.44
C PHE A 194 -7.65 -5.96 10.82
N LYS A 195 -6.63 -5.87 11.66
CA LYS A 195 -6.66 -6.43 13.03
C LYS A 195 -7.69 -5.74 13.91
N LEU A 196 -7.81 -4.41 13.81
CA LEU A 196 -8.81 -3.63 14.54
C LEU A 196 -10.23 -4.01 14.13
N ALA A 197 -10.52 -4.08 12.83
CA ALA A 197 -11.82 -4.50 12.32
C ALA A 197 -12.19 -5.91 12.80
N HIS A 198 -11.22 -6.83 12.73
CA HIS A 198 -11.41 -8.21 13.20
C HIS A 198 -11.57 -8.31 14.73
N ALA A 199 -10.80 -7.53 15.50
CA ALA A 199 -10.90 -7.47 16.96
C ALA A 199 -12.22 -6.87 17.42
N LEU A 200 -12.65 -5.76 16.81
CA LEU A 200 -13.95 -5.13 17.08
C LEU A 200 -15.09 -6.10 16.77
N PHE A 201 -15.03 -6.81 15.65
CA PHE A 201 -16.04 -7.79 15.30
C PHE A 201 -16.11 -8.92 16.34
N ARG A 202 -14.96 -9.46 16.76
CA ARG A 202 -14.89 -10.51 17.80
C ARG A 202 -15.34 -10.03 19.18
N LEU A 203 -14.97 -8.82 19.57
CA LEU A 203 -15.27 -8.25 20.88
C LEU A 203 -16.76 -7.92 21.04
N LEU A 204 -17.34 -7.29 20.01
CA LEU A 204 -18.71 -6.81 20.07
C LEU A 204 -19.75 -7.89 19.81
N GLN A 205 -19.41 -8.90 19.00
CA GLN A 205 -20.34 -9.96 18.61
C GLN A 205 -20.94 -10.77 19.77
N PRO A 206 -20.18 -11.22 20.80
CA PRO A 206 -20.77 -11.99 21.91
C PRO A 206 -21.64 -11.12 22.82
N HIS A 207 -21.29 -9.84 23.00
CA HIS A 207 -22.02 -8.90 23.90
C HIS A 207 -23.12 -8.13 23.17
N ALA A 208 -23.29 -8.36 21.89
CA ALA A 208 -24.19 -7.56 21.06
C ALA A 208 -25.65 -7.63 21.54
N ARG A 209 -26.12 -8.79 21.99
CA ARG A 209 -27.49 -8.94 22.53
C ARG A 209 -27.67 -8.17 23.83
N ASP A 210 -26.73 -8.28 24.74
CA ASP A 210 -26.81 -7.64 26.05
C ASP A 210 -26.80 -6.12 25.92
N ILE A 211 -25.96 -5.58 25.02
CA ILE A 211 -25.89 -4.15 24.70
C ILE A 211 -27.21 -3.65 24.10
N VAL A 212 -27.80 -4.40 23.17
CA VAL A 212 -29.10 -4.04 22.56
C VAL A 212 -30.20 -4.10 23.58
N GLN A 213 -30.29 -5.15 24.41
CA GLN A 213 -31.28 -5.26 25.45
C GLN A 213 -31.15 -4.12 26.48
N TRP A 214 -29.93 -3.85 26.94
CA TRP A 214 -29.65 -2.76 27.83
C TRP A 214 -30.06 -1.40 27.24
N GLY A 215 -29.70 -1.13 25.99
CA GLY A 215 -30.05 0.11 25.28
C GLY A 215 -31.56 0.24 25.03
N PHE A 216 -32.23 -0.88 24.72
CA PHE A 216 -33.67 -0.93 24.56
C PHE A 216 -34.39 -0.62 25.89
N ASP A 217 -34.02 -1.30 26.98
CA ASP A 217 -34.61 -1.12 28.31
C ASP A 217 -34.35 0.30 28.84
N TRP A 218 -33.14 0.83 28.63
CA TRP A 218 -32.82 2.22 28.99
C TRP A 218 -33.66 3.22 28.19
N GLY A 219 -33.77 3.04 26.88
CA GLY A 219 -34.56 3.91 26.00
C GLY A 219 -36.07 3.87 26.32
N GLN A 220 -36.60 2.69 26.68
CA GLN A 220 -38.00 2.55 27.11
C GLN A 220 -38.30 3.29 28.40
N ARG A 221 -37.32 3.42 29.30
CA ARG A 221 -37.47 4.16 30.57
C ARG A 221 -37.47 5.68 30.38
N HIS A 222 -36.93 6.20 29.25
CA HIS A 222 -36.79 7.63 28.99
C HIS A 222 -37.73 8.08 27.86
N ARG A 223 -38.74 8.89 28.19
CA ARG A 223 -39.84 9.31 27.27
C ARG A 223 -39.34 9.88 25.94
N GLY A 224 -38.24 10.67 25.93
CA GLY A 224 -37.69 11.28 24.72
C GLY A 224 -36.97 10.30 23.80
N PHE A 225 -36.52 9.14 24.31
CA PHE A 225 -35.77 8.16 23.57
C PHE A 225 -36.55 6.89 23.19
N ARG A 226 -37.81 6.79 23.66
CA ARG A 226 -38.64 5.61 23.44
C ARG A 226 -38.88 5.30 21.95
N ALA A 227 -39.16 6.32 21.14
CA ALA A 227 -39.32 6.15 19.69
C ALA A 227 -38.00 5.76 18.98
N ILE A 228 -36.88 6.33 19.43
CA ILE A 228 -35.56 6.06 18.90
C ILE A 228 -35.08 4.64 19.28
N SER A 229 -35.27 4.24 20.54
CA SER A 229 -34.89 2.88 20.99
C SER A 229 -35.72 1.80 20.31
N ALA A 230 -37.05 2.02 20.17
CA ALA A 230 -37.92 1.12 19.40
C ALA A 230 -37.55 1.08 17.91
N ALA A 231 -37.01 2.18 17.36
CA ALA A 231 -36.56 2.24 15.99
C ALA A 231 -35.17 1.61 15.77
N LEU A 232 -34.29 1.59 16.77
CA LEU A 232 -32.89 1.10 16.63
C LEU A 232 -32.64 -0.30 17.21
N ALA A 233 -33.47 -0.72 18.20
CA ALA A 233 -33.25 -1.97 18.93
C ALA A 233 -34.44 -2.92 18.76
N ASP A 234 -34.25 -4.04 18.09
CA ASP A 234 -35.19 -5.15 18.01
C ASP A 234 -34.44 -6.44 18.39
N PRO A 235 -34.61 -6.93 19.64
CA PRO A 235 -33.91 -8.11 20.14
C PRO A 235 -34.25 -9.40 19.39
N ASP A 236 -35.44 -9.47 18.81
CA ASP A 236 -35.99 -10.67 18.14
C ASP A 236 -35.67 -10.72 16.64
N HIS A 237 -34.99 -9.66 16.11
CA HIS A 237 -34.63 -9.61 14.69
C HIS A 237 -33.57 -10.67 14.35
N PRO A 238 -33.66 -11.38 13.20
CA PRO A 238 -32.68 -12.39 12.80
C PRO A 238 -31.24 -11.89 12.74
N GLU A 239 -31.05 -10.58 12.49
CA GLU A 239 -29.73 -9.92 12.43
C GLU A 239 -29.42 -9.09 13.70
N ALA A 240 -30.02 -9.40 14.85
CA ALA A 240 -29.87 -8.61 16.09
C ALA A 240 -28.39 -8.33 16.47
N LYS A 241 -27.50 -9.31 16.27
CA LYS A 241 -26.04 -9.14 16.53
C LYS A 241 -25.41 -8.10 15.61
N GLY A 242 -25.78 -8.08 14.34
CA GLY A 242 -25.29 -7.09 13.37
C GLY A 242 -25.81 -5.68 13.67
N LEU A 243 -27.09 -5.59 14.01
CA LEU A 243 -27.72 -4.33 14.41
C LEU A 243 -27.09 -3.75 15.68
N ALA A 244 -26.78 -4.59 16.67
CA ALA A 244 -26.09 -4.18 17.89
C ALA A 244 -24.69 -3.65 17.61
N PHE A 245 -23.93 -4.32 16.74
CA PHE A 245 -22.63 -3.84 16.31
C PHE A 245 -22.73 -2.45 15.69
N LEU A 246 -23.66 -2.26 14.75
CA LEU A 246 -23.85 -0.97 14.09
C LEU A 246 -24.33 0.12 15.06
N ALA A 247 -25.22 -0.21 16.02
CA ALA A 247 -25.66 0.74 17.04
C ALA A 247 -24.50 1.17 17.96
N THR A 248 -23.67 0.23 18.40
CA THR A 248 -22.47 0.53 19.20
C THR A 248 -21.47 1.38 18.40
N LEU A 249 -21.27 1.05 17.13
CA LEU A 249 -20.39 1.82 16.24
C LEU A 249 -20.92 3.25 16.05
N LEU A 250 -22.24 3.43 15.88
CA LEU A 250 -22.89 4.73 15.77
C LEU A 250 -22.64 5.59 17.01
N LEU A 251 -22.88 5.03 18.19
CA LEU A 251 -22.69 5.75 19.47
C LEU A 251 -21.24 6.14 19.69
N LEU A 252 -20.31 5.18 19.49
CA LEU A 252 -18.88 5.41 19.66
C LEU A 252 -18.35 6.42 18.65
N ALA A 253 -18.70 6.28 17.38
CA ALA A 253 -18.26 7.20 16.34
C ALA A 253 -18.79 8.62 16.56
N THR A 254 -20.05 8.75 17.00
CA THR A 254 -20.65 10.06 17.34
C THR A 254 -19.95 10.68 18.55
N LEU A 255 -19.71 9.90 19.62
CA LEU A 255 -18.98 10.36 20.79
C LEU A 255 -17.57 10.84 20.43
N LEU A 256 -16.82 10.02 19.67
CA LEU A 256 -15.46 10.38 19.23
C LEU A 256 -15.46 11.63 18.35
N PHE A 257 -16.47 11.80 17.47
CA PHE A 257 -16.60 13.00 16.67
C PHE A 257 -16.83 14.25 17.54
N MET A 258 -17.69 14.17 18.55
CA MET A 258 -17.96 15.29 19.48
C MET A 258 -16.73 15.62 20.34
N LEU A 259 -16.02 14.59 20.84
CA LEU A 259 -14.77 14.79 21.58
C LEU A 259 -13.69 15.44 20.71
N LEU A 260 -13.57 15.05 19.43
CA LEU A 260 -12.64 15.64 18.49
C LEU A 260 -12.99 17.11 18.22
N LEU A 261 -14.25 17.44 17.99
CA LEU A 261 -14.67 18.84 17.82
C LEU A 261 -14.34 19.68 19.06
N GLY A 262 -14.58 19.15 20.26
CA GLY A 262 -14.19 19.80 21.51
C GLY A 262 -12.68 20.02 21.63
N ALA A 263 -11.88 19.03 21.25
CA ALA A 263 -10.44 19.11 21.26
C ALA A 263 -9.87 20.12 20.23
N MET A 264 -10.57 20.31 19.11
CA MET A 264 -10.16 21.29 18.08
C MET A 264 -10.44 22.73 18.52
N VAL A 265 -11.50 22.96 19.31
CA VAL A 265 -11.87 24.31 19.78
C VAL A 265 -10.98 24.78 20.94
N GLY A 266 -10.56 23.88 21.83
CA GLY A 266 -9.89 24.25 23.09
C GLY A 266 -8.46 23.75 23.27
N GLY A 267 -7.88 22.99 22.30
CA GLY A 267 -6.74 22.13 22.62
C GLY A 267 -5.45 22.41 21.85
N THR A 268 -4.42 22.85 22.57
CA THR A 268 -3.02 22.84 22.12
C THR A 268 -2.55 21.43 21.72
N LEU A 269 -3.04 20.38 22.41
CA LEU A 269 -2.66 18.97 22.16
C LEU A 269 -3.02 18.55 20.72
N MET A 270 -4.19 18.88 20.20
CA MET A 270 -4.60 18.52 18.84
C MET A 270 -3.83 19.33 17.80
N GLN A 271 -3.51 20.60 18.08
CA GLN A 271 -2.66 21.40 17.19
C GLN A 271 -1.25 20.81 17.11
N THR A 272 -0.64 20.51 18.26
CA THR A 272 0.68 19.87 18.30
C THR A 272 0.68 18.50 17.56
N ALA A 273 -0.37 17.69 17.73
CA ALA A 273 -0.49 16.44 17.01
C ALA A 273 -0.63 16.65 15.49
N ASN A 274 -1.39 17.64 15.05
CA ASN A 274 -1.51 18.03 13.65
C ASN A 274 -0.15 18.41 13.05
N GLU A 275 0.64 19.24 13.74
CA GLU A 275 1.96 19.70 13.29
C GLU A 275 2.98 18.57 13.26
N ILE A 276 3.07 17.75 14.31
CA ILE A 276 4.00 16.60 14.36
C ILE A 276 3.74 15.64 13.21
N ILE A 277 2.48 15.25 12.99
CA ILE A 277 2.12 14.30 11.93
C ILE A 277 2.33 14.95 10.55
N HIS A 278 1.96 16.21 10.39
CA HIS A 278 2.18 16.96 9.16
C HIS A 278 3.67 17.00 8.80
N ASN A 279 4.51 17.53 9.68
CA ASN A 279 5.94 17.68 9.45
C ASN A 279 6.62 16.32 9.23
N GLY A 280 6.25 15.31 10.02
CA GLY A 280 6.76 13.95 9.86
C GLY A 280 6.44 13.33 8.50
N LEU A 281 5.21 13.50 8.00
CA LEU A 281 4.82 12.99 6.68
C LEU A 281 5.39 13.84 5.53
N GLN A 282 5.50 15.15 5.69
CA GLN A 282 6.17 16.00 4.68
C GLN A 282 7.64 15.62 4.50
N SER A 283 8.35 15.26 5.57
CA SER A 283 9.75 14.81 5.50
C SER A 283 9.92 13.47 4.74
N LEU A 284 8.86 12.69 4.59
CA LEU A 284 8.88 11.42 3.83
C LEU A 284 8.56 11.62 2.34
N ARG A 285 8.24 12.83 1.89
CA ARG A 285 7.85 13.08 0.50
C ARG A 285 9.02 12.86 -0.45
N THR A 286 8.72 12.18 -1.54
CA THR A 286 9.64 11.95 -2.65
C THR A 286 8.85 11.98 -3.96
N PRO A 287 9.44 12.33 -5.11
CA PRO A 287 8.73 12.38 -6.39
C PRO A 287 8.02 11.06 -6.74
N TRP A 288 8.63 9.94 -6.45
CA TRP A 288 8.04 8.60 -6.65
C TRP A 288 6.92 8.29 -5.66
N GLY A 289 7.15 8.65 -4.39
CA GLY A 289 6.14 8.55 -3.33
C GLY A 289 4.92 9.39 -3.67
N ASP A 290 5.11 10.61 -4.14
CA ASP A 290 4.03 11.52 -4.56
C ASP A 290 3.18 10.91 -5.68
N GLN A 291 3.81 10.29 -6.69
CA GLN A 291 3.09 9.60 -7.78
C GLN A 291 2.22 8.46 -7.26
N PHE A 292 2.80 7.59 -6.44
CA PHE A 292 2.08 6.45 -5.88
C PHE A 292 0.94 6.90 -4.95
N ILE A 293 1.22 7.85 -4.07
CA ILE A 293 0.24 8.39 -3.13
C ILE A 293 -0.87 9.17 -3.85
N TYR A 294 -0.55 9.83 -4.97
CA TYR A 294 -1.57 10.47 -5.79
C TYR A 294 -2.56 9.45 -6.36
N LEU A 295 -2.09 8.28 -6.81
CA LEU A 295 -2.98 7.21 -7.25
C LEU A 295 -3.88 6.71 -6.12
N LEU A 296 -3.37 6.62 -4.90
CA LEU A 296 -4.20 6.25 -3.74
C LEU A 296 -5.24 7.32 -3.41
N THR A 297 -4.88 8.61 -3.48
CA THR A 297 -5.84 9.69 -3.21
C THR A 297 -6.95 9.74 -4.25
N SER A 298 -6.65 9.37 -5.52
CA SER A 298 -7.62 9.39 -6.62
C SER A 298 -8.80 8.41 -6.41
N LEU A 299 -8.64 7.39 -5.56
CA LEU A 299 -9.74 6.52 -5.13
C LEU A 299 -10.84 7.27 -4.36
N GLY A 300 -10.52 8.41 -3.73
CA GLY A 300 -11.46 9.29 -3.03
C GLY A 300 -11.91 10.50 -3.84
N ASP A 301 -11.48 10.65 -5.09
CA ASP A 301 -11.91 11.74 -5.96
C ASP A 301 -13.41 11.70 -6.22
N LEU A 302 -14.02 12.85 -6.43
CA LEU A 302 -15.43 12.93 -6.74
C LEU A 302 -15.79 12.13 -8.00
N SER A 303 -14.91 12.14 -9.00
CA SER A 303 -15.10 11.39 -10.26
C SER A 303 -15.08 9.88 -10.04
N SER A 304 -14.12 9.34 -9.26
CA SER A 304 -14.07 7.89 -8.96
C SER A 304 -15.31 7.44 -8.18
N ILE A 305 -15.71 8.22 -7.19
CA ILE A 305 -16.90 7.95 -6.36
C ILE A 305 -18.17 7.95 -7.23
N ILE A 306 -18.34 8.95 -8.11
CA ILE A 306 -19.51 9.03 -8.99
C ILE A 306 -19.53 7.87 -10.00
N ILE A 307 -18.40 7.55 -10.64
CA ILE A 307 -18.36 6.47 -11.64
C ILE A 307 -18.71 5.12 -10.98
N VAL A 308 -18.11 4.79 -9.85
CA VAL A 308 -18.44 3.55 -9.11
C VAL A 308 -19.88 3.54 -8.65
N ALA A 309 -20.39 4.68 -8.18
CA ALA A 309 -21.77 4.83 -7.76
C ALA A 309 -22.76 4.61 -8.92
N VAL A 310 -22.49 5.21 -10.08
CA VAL A 310 -23.34 5.06 -11.27
C VAL A 310 -23.33 3.61 -11.76
N VAL A 311 -22.18 2.97 -11.84
CA VAL A 311 -22.09 1.55 -12.23
C VAL A 311 -22.86 0.67 -11.24
N SER A 312 -22.68 0.89 -9.94
CA SER A 312 -23.43 0.15 -8.91
C SER A 312 -24.94 0.42 -9.00
N ALA A 313 -25.35 1.66 -9.22
CA ALA A 313 -26.76 2.06 -9.37
C ALA A 313 -27.40 1.39 -10.59
N ILE A 314 -26.74 1.40 -11.74
CA ILE A 314 -27.23 0.72 -12.96
C ILE A 314 -27.46 -0.77 -12.67
N LEU A 315 -26.50 -1.45 -12.04
CA LEU A 315 -26.64 -2.86 -11.71
C LEU A 315 -27.78 -3.13 -10.72
N LEU A 316 -27.97 -2.26 -9.72
CA LEU A 316 -29.10 -2.36 -8.79
C LEU A 316 -30.45 -2.16 -9.49
N ILE A 317 -30.55 -1.22 -10.45
CA ILE A 317 -31.74 -1.00 -11.26
C ILE A 317 -32.04 -2.24 -12.11
N LEU A 318 -31.03 -2.77 -12.81
CA LEU A 318 -31.19 -3.97 -13.65
C LEU A 318 -31.58 -5.22 -12.86
N GLN A 319 -31.23 -5.27 -11.58
CA GLN A 319 -31.61 -6.34 -10.65
C GLN A 319 -32.94 -6.09 -9.93
N GLY A 320 -33.57 -4.92 -10.13
CA GLY A 320 -34.82 -4.54 -9.47
C GLY A 320 -34.68 -4.15 -7.99
N HIS A 321 -33.46 -3.88 -7.51
CA HIS A 321 -33.15 -3.59 -6.11
C HIS A 321 -33.26 -2.09 -5.77
N TYR A 322 -34.41 -1.48 -6.02
CA TYR A 322 -34.64 -0.04 -5.87
C TYR A 322 -34.48 0.47 -4.43
N ARG A 323 -34.81 -0.35 -3.42
CA ARG A 323 -34.61 0.03 -2.01
C ARG A 323 -33.13 0.17 -1.68
N THR A 324 -32.29 -0.77 -2.11
CA THR A 324 -30.84 -0.73 -1.94
C THR A 324 -30.23 0.45 -2.69
N LEU A 325 -30.75 0.77 -3.87
CA LEU A 325 -30.37 1.97 -4.62
C LEU A 325 -30.60 3.26 -3.82
N ASN A 326 -31.77 3.41 -3.15
CA ASN A 326 -32.05 4.60 -2.35
C ASN A 326 -31.05 4.77 -1.20
N TYR A 327 -30.64 3.69 -0.55
CA TYR A 327 -29.62 3.73 0.49
C TYR A 327 -28.24 4.08 -0.06
N LEU A 328 -27.86 3.57 -1.24
CA LEU A 328 -26.64 3.96 -1.94
C LEU A 328 -26.64 5.46 -2.26
N LEU A 329 -27.75 5.99 -2.79
CA LEU A 329 -27.89 7.41 -3.10
C LEU A 329 -27.81 8.27 -1.83
N ALA A 330 -28.40 7.83 -0.71
CA ALA A 330 -28.31 8.52 0.57
C ALA A 330 -26.87 8.53 1.13
N ALA A 331 -26.13 7.42 0.96
CA ALA A 331 -24.71 7.36 1.34
C ALA A 331 -23.87 8.38 0.58
N ILE A 332 -24.05 8.44 -0.75
CA ILE A 332 -23.29 9.34 -1.64
C ILE A 332 -23.68 10.79 -1.42
N ALA A 333 -25.00 11.08 -1.31
CA ALA A 333 -25.48 12.43 -1.05
C ALA A 333 -24.88 13.01 0.23
N PHE A 334 -24.83 12.23 1.32
CA PHE A 334 -24.17 12.66 2.55
C PHE A 334 -22.67 12.89 2.35
N GLY A 335 -21.97 11.96 1.68
CA GLY A 335 -20.54 12.07 1.40
C GLY A 335 -20.15 13.32 0.58
N ILE A 336 -21.09 13.85 -0.20
CA ILE A 336 -20.89 15.08 -0.99
C ILE A 336 -21.35 16.33 -0.22
N LEU A 337 -22.53 16.30 0.39
CA LEU A 337 -23.16 17.48 0.99
C LEU A 337 -22.55 17.83 2.36
N ALA A 338 -22.28 16.83 3.20
CA ALA A 338 -21.76 17.08 4.55
C ALA A 338 -20.40 17.81 4.57
N PRO A 339 -19.41 17.45 3.71
CA PRO A 339 -18.16 18.22 3.63
C PRO A 339 -18.39 19.67 3.19
N LEU A 340 -19.31 19.92 2.28
CA LEU A 340 -19.62 21.27 1.82
C LEU A 340 -20.19 22.12 2.97
N LEU A 341 -21.21 21.60 3.63
CA LEU A 341 -21.87 22.31 4.75
C LEU A 341 -20.89 22.59 5.90
N LEU A 342 -20.10 21.59 6.30
CA LEU A 342 -19.19 21.74 7.44
C LEU A 342 -17.98 22.64 7.10
N LYS A 343 -17.49 22.66 5.87
CA LYS A 343 -16.41 23.55 5.45
C LYS A 343 -16.82 25.01 5.56
N TYR A 344 -18.01 25.34 5.08
CA TYR A 344 -18.52 26.71 5.19
C TYR A 344 -18.98 27.06 6.60
N GLY A 345 -19.41 26.08 7.42
CA GLY A 345 -19.84 26.31 8.79
C GLY A 345 -18.68 26.49 9.78
N LEU A 346 -17.60 25.67 9.65
CA LEU A 346 -16.51 25.63 10.62
C LEU A 346 -15.27 26.43 10.20
N GLN A 347 -15.05 26.63 8.90
CA GLN A 347 -14.01 27.49 8.31
C GLN A 347 -12.59 27.23 8.84
N ILE A 348 -12.22 25.96 9.06
CA ILE A 348 -10.89 25.59 9.54
C ILE A 348 -9.88 25.70 8.40
N PRO A 349 -8.76 26.47 8.57
CA PRO A 349 -7.78 26.68 7.50
C PRO A 349 -6.99 25.41 7.19
N ARG A 350 -6.50 25.32 5.94
CA ARG A 350 -5.61 24.24 5.51
C ARG A 350 -4.19 24.43 6.01
N PRO A 351 -3.36 23.34 5.98
CA PRO A 351 -1.91 23.49 6.05
C PRO A 351 -1.38 24.44 4.98
N GLU A 352 -0.33 25.20 5.29
CA GLU A 352 0.29 26.16 4.35
C GLU A 352 0.84 25.48 3.08
N SER A 353 1.26 24.22 3.20
CA SER A 353 1.73 23.40 2.08
C SER A 353 0.63 22.99 1.08
N ALA A 354 -0.63 23.25 1.39
CA ALA A 354 -1.74 22.84 0.54
C ALA A 354 -1.85 23.75 -0.70
N PRO A 355 -2.07 23.17 -1.91
CA PRO A 355 -2.29 23.97 -3.11
C PRO A 355 -3.45 24.97 -2.96
N ALA A 356 -3.24 26.22 -3.38
CA ALA A 356 -4.27 27.26 -3.32
C ALA A 356 -5.54 26.89 -4.12
N THR A 357 -5.41 26.05 -5.13
CA THR A 357 -6.51 25.54 -5.98
C THR A 357 -7.55 24.72 -5.23
N LEU A 358 -7.22 24.20 -4.02
CA LEU A 358 -8.13 23.37 -3.22
C LEU A 358 -9.11 24.16 -2.35
N GLY A 359 -9.03 25.47 -2.38
CA GLY A 359 -9.81 26.36 -1.53
C GLY A 359 -9.33 26.41 -0.07
N PRO A 360 -9.78 27.41 0.72
CA PRO A 360 -9.18 27.76 2.00
C PRO A 360 -9.50 26.78 3.14
N TRP A 361 -10.64 26.08 3.10
CA TRP A 361 -11.14 25.32 4.22
C TRP A 361 -10.78 23.83 4.16
N SER A 362 -10.30 23.30 5.28
CA SER A 362 -9.79 21.92 5.37
C SER A 362 -10.82 20.91 5.89
N PHE A 363 -11.52 21.25 6.98
CA PHE A 363 -12.38 20.33 7.73
C PHE A 363 -13.79 20.22 7.17
N PRO A 364 -14.34 19.02 7.05
CA PRO A 364 -13.66 17.73 7.07
C PRO A 364 -13.04 17.39 5.72
N SER A 365 -12.21 16.31 5.65
CA SER A 365 -11.66 15.82 4.40
C SER A 365 -12.73 15.18 3.52
N ALA A 366 -13.07 15.85 2.43
CA ALA A 366 -14.10 15.37 1.51
C ALA A 366 -13.73 14.03 0.82
N HIS A 367 -12.45 13.79 0.52
CA HIS A 367 -12.00 12.51 -0.06
C HIS A 367 -12.24 11.36 0.91
N VAL A 368 -11.83 11.53 2.17
CA VAL A 368 -12.00 10.50 3.20
C VAL A 368 -13.47 10.23 3.46
N LEU A 369 -14.28 11.29 3.62
CA LEU A 369 -15.71 11.13 3.92
C LEU A 369 -16.48 10.44 2.79
N ARG A 370 -16.22 10.83 1.54
CA ARG A 370 -16.80 10.17 0.35
C ARG A 370 -16.39 8.71 0.23
N SER A 371 -15.12 8.40 0.49
CA SER A 371 -14.63 7.02 0.49
C SER A 371 -15.33 6.16 1.54
N ILE A 372 -15.50 6.67 2.76
CA ILE A 372 -16.20 5.94 3.82
C ILE A 372 -17.66 5.69 3.43
N THR A 373 -18.36 6.72 2.95
CA THR A 373 -19.77 6.59 2.65
C THR A 373 -20.03 5.62 1.50
N LEU A 374 -19.23 5.63 0.44
CA LEU A 374 -19.37 4.69 -0.67
C LEU A 374 -18.87 3.29 -0.31
N TYR A 375 -17.58 3.15 0.03
CA TYR A 375 -16.98 1.83 0.24
C TYR A 375 -17.52 1.16 1.51
N GLY A 376 -17.83 1.95 2.54
CA GLY A 376 -18.49 1.47 3.75
C GLY A 376 -19.88 0.93 3.46
N PHE A 377 -20.71 1.63 2.69
CA PHE A 377 -22.05 1.13 2.34
C PHE A 377 -21.98 -0.12 1.45
N LEU A 378 -21.11 -0.12 0.42
CA LEU A 378 -20.89 -1.30 -0.42
C LEU A 378 -20.43 -2.50 0.43
N SER A 379 -19.57 -2.29 1.44
CA SER A 379 -19.13 -3.37 2.33
C SER A 379 -20.26 -3.94 3.18
N ILE A 380 -21.17 -3.11 3.70
CA ILE A 380 -22.38 -3.57 4.43
C ILE A 380 -23.27 -4.41 3.52
N MET A 381 -23.54 -3.92 2.31
CA MET A 381 -24.37 -4.59 1.33
C MET A 381 -23.80 -5.98 0.97
N VAL A 382 -22.50 -6.05 0.68
CA VAL A 382 -21.82 -7.31 0.32
C VAL A 382 -21.73 -8.26 1.51
N ALA A 383 -21.36 -7.77 2.70
CA ALA A 383 -21.19 -8.59 3.89
C ALA A 383 -22.49 -9.32 4.29
N ARG A 384 -23.65 -8.70 4.08
CA ARG A 384 -24.95 -9.33 4.38
C ARG A 384 -25.24 -10.56 3.50
N GLY A 385 -24.75 -10.58 2.26
CA GLY A 385 -24.88 -11.72 1.35
C GLY A 385 -23.87 -12.85 1.59
N LEU A 386 -22.88 -12.69 2.48
CA LEU A 386 -21.84 -13.67 2.75
C LEU A 386 -22.14 -14.50 3.99
N SER A 387 -21.59 -15.73 4.02
CA SER A 387 -21.58 -16.56 5.22
C SER A 387 -20.88 -15.85 6.37
N HIS A 388 -21.24 -16.21 7.60
CA HIS A 388 -20.75 -15.56 8.82
C HIS A 388 -19.21 -15.45 8.89
N ASP A 389 -18.50 -16.48 8.46
CA ASP A 389 -17.04 -16.55 8.53
C ASP A 389 -16.33 -15.58 7.57
N TRP A 390 -17.02 -15.11 6.54
CA TRP A 390 -16.45 -14.22 5.51
C TRP A 390 -16.94 -12.78 5.60
N ARG A 391 -17.88 -12.44 6.48
CA ARG A 391 -18.46 -11.09 6.61
C ARG A 391 -17.45 -10.00 6.97
N TRP A 392 -16.38 -10.36 7.65
CA TRP A 392 -15.31 -9.43 8.01
C TRP A 392 -14.50 -8.93 6.81
N LEU A 393 -14.42 -9.71 5.73
CA LEU A 393 -13.56 -9.40 4.57
C LEU A 393 -13.95 -8.12 3.84
N PRO A 394 -15.23 -7.87 3.44
CA PRO A 394 -15.63 -6.61 2.81
C PRO A 394 -15.34 -5.38 3.67
N TYR A 395 -15.55 -5.47 4.99
CA TYR A 395 -15.24 -4.39 5.92
C TYR A 395 -13.74 -4.09 5.98
N SER A 396 -12.91 -5.13 5.98
CA SER A 396 -11.46 -4.97 6.01
C SER A 396 -10.93 -4.36 4.71
N ILE A 397 -11.46 -4.74 3.55
CA ILE A 397 -11.11 -4.14 2.26
C ILE A 397 -11.52 -2.66 2.23
N ALA A 398 -12.76 -2.34 2.65
CA ALA A 398 -13.22 -0.95 2.72
C ALA A 398 -12.36 -0.12 3.67
N ALA A 399 -12.02 -0.64 4.86
CA ALA A 399 -11.16 0.02 5.82
C ALA A 399 -9.75 0.28 5.26
N ALA A 400 -9.17 -0.68 4.53
CA ALA A 400 -7.86 -0.52 3.88
C ALA A 400 -7.90 0.56 2.79
N LEU A 401 -8.94 0.59 1.94
CA LEU A 401 -9.11 1.62 0.90
C LEU A 401 -9.27 3.01 1.52
N VAL A 402 -10.13 3.14 2.53
CA VAL A 402 -10.33 4.41 3.26
C VAL A 402 -9.05 4.84 3.98
N GLY A 403 -8.34 3.91 4.61
CA GLY A 403 -7.06 4.18 5.28
C GLY A 403 -5.99 4.66 4.30
N ALA A 404 -5.92 4.05 3.11
CA ALA A 404 -5.01 4.48 2.05
C ALA A 404 -5.33 5.91 1.57
N VAL A 405 -6.61 6.23 1.34
CA VAL A 405 -7.05 7.58 1.00
C VAL A 405 -6.76 8.55 2.15
N ALA A 406 -7.03 8.18 3.40
CA ALA A 406 -6.77 9.00 4.58
C ALA A 406 -5.29 9.35 4.71
N LEU A 407 -4.41 8.35 4.63
CA LEU A 407 -2.96 8.54 4.66
C LEU A 407 -2.48 9.41 3.51
N SER A 408 -3.03 9.23 2.31
CA SER A 408 -2.65 10.02 1.14
C SER A 408 -2.92 11.53 1.33
N ARG A 409 -4.01 11.89 2.02
CA ARG A 409 -4.35 13.31 2.28
C ARG A 409 -3.40 13.96 3.29
N LEU A 410 -2.94 13.19 4.26
CA LEU A 410 -1.94 13.63 5.24
C LEU A 410 -0.55 13.75 4.60
N TYR A 411 -0.14 12.74 3.82
CA TYR A 411 1.15 12.72 3.14
C TYR A 411 1.28 13.86 2.12
N LEU A 412 0.23 14.15 1.33
CA LEU A 412 0.23 15.26 0.39
C LEU A 412 0.13 16.64 1.07
N GLY A 413 0.02 16.71 2.40
CA GLY A 413 0.01 17.94 3.18
C GLY A 413 -1.22 18.81 2.99
N VAL A 414 -2.34 18.25 2.54
CA VAL A 414 -3.54 19.02 2.18
C VAL A 414 -4.62 19.04 3.26
N HIS A 415 -4.45 18.23 4.28
CA HIS A 415 -5.35 18.11 5.43
C HIS A 415 -4.58 17.88 6.73
N TRP A 416 -5.14 18.36 7.82
CA TRP A 416 -4.70 18.06 9.17
C TRP A 416 -5.13 16.65 9.61
N LEU A 417 -4.44 16.07 10.61
CA LEU A 417 -4.85 14.82 11.23
C LEU A 417 -6.30 14.90 11.75
N SER A 418 -6.65 16.02 12.37
CA SER A 418 -8.01 16.30 12.86
C SER A 418 -9.07 16.24 11.77
N ASP A 419 -8.79 16.76 10.55
CA ASP A 419 -9.73 16.71 9.42
C ASP A 419 -10.04 15.28 9.00
N VAL A 420 -9.00 14.44 8.99
CA VAL A 420 -9.09 13.03 8.61
C VAL A 420 -9.85 12.22 9.67
N LEU A 421 -9.49 12.40 10.96
CA LEU A 421 -10.19 11.74 12.06
C LEU A 421 -11.66 12.16 12.16
N GLY A 422 -11.94 13.45 11.95
CA GLY A 422 -13.31 13.98 11.88
C GLY A 422 -14.12 13.35 10.75
N SER A 423 -13.50 13.18 9.57
CA SER A 423 -14.15 12.52 8.44
C SER A 423 -14.41 11.04 8.71
N ILE A 424 -13.47 10.34 9.37
CA ILE A 424 -13.61 8.92 9.72
C ILE A 424 -14.75 8.75 10.71
N THR A 425 -14.77 9.49 11.80
CA THR A 425 -15.78 9.36 12.84
C THR A 425 -17.16 9.76 12.34
N LEU A 426 -17.29 10.86 11.60
CA LEU A 426 -18.55 11.31 11.01
C LEU A 426 -19.07 10.31 9.96
N GLY A 427 -18.18 9.82 9.08
CA GLY A 427 -18.54 8.84 8.06
C GLY A 427 -18.96 7.50 8.66
N LEU A 428 -18.26 7.01 9.69
CA LEU A 428 -18.64 5.79 10.40
C LEU A 428 -20.01 5.93 11.10
N ALA A 429 -20.27 7.08 11.73
CA ALA A 429 -21.57 7.34 12.33
C ALA A 429 -22.70 7.29 11.28
N TRP A 430 -22.51 7.95 10.13
CA TRP A 430 -23.49 7.92 9.05
C TRP A 430 -23.71 6.51 8.49
N ILE A 431 -22.63 5.77 8.19
CA ILE A 431 -22.73 4.42 7.63
C ILE A 431 -23.33 3.43 8.62
N ALA A 432 -23.05 3.60 9.91
CA ALA A 432 -23.70 2.79 10.95
C ALA A 432 -25.21 3.05 11.02
N LEU A 433 -25.63 4.32 11.00
CA LEU A 433 -27.03 4.71 10.96
C LEU A 433 -27.74 4.15 9.70
N LEU A 434 -27.12 4.34 8.55
CA LEU A 434 -27.65 3.86 7.27
C LEU A 434 -27.71 2.32 7.24
N GLY A 435 -26.69 1.65 7.78
CA GLY A 435 -26.62 0.19 7.88
C GLY A 435 -27.72 -0.40 8.77
N ILE A 436 -28.06 0.25 9.89
CA ILE A 436 -29.19 -0.13 10.74
C ILE A 436 -30.50 -0.02 9.95
N ALA A 437 -30.72 1.12 9.30
CA ALA A 437 -31.92 1.35 8.51
C ALA A 437 -32.03 0.36 7.33
N TYR A 438 -30.93 0.12 6.64
CA TYR A 438 -30.84 -0.84 5.54
C TYR A 438 -31.14 -2.27 6.00
N ALA A 439 -30.54 -2.72 7.11
CA ALA A 439 -30.75 -4.06 7.64
C ALA A 439 -32.22 -4.32 8.05
N ARG A 440 -32.94 -3.29 8.50
CA ARG A 440 -34.34 -3.40 8.91
C ARG A 440 -35.34 -3.38 7.76
N HIS A 441 -35.05 -2.67 6.69
CA HIS A 441 -36.01 -2.44 5.62
C HIS A 441 -35.75 -3.21 4.33
N VAL A 442 -34.59 -3.83 4.22
CA VAL A 442 -34.20 -4.58 3.02
C VAL A 442 -33.85 -6.02 3.39
N SER A 443 -34.53 -6.97 2.76
CA SER A 443 -34.21 -8.41 2.88
C SER A 443 -32.81 -8.70 2.34
N VAL A 444 -32.20 -9.82 2.81
CA VAL A 444 -30.87 -10.23 2.33
C VAL A 444 -30.96 -10.60 0.85
N GLU A 445 -30.20 -9.88 0.03
CA GLU A 445 -30.10 -10.06 -1.42
C GLU A 445 -28.84 -10.88 -1.75
N SER A 446 -28.97 -11.87 -2.63
CA SER A 446 -27.90 -12.86 -2.87
C SER A 446 -26.99 -12.57 -4.07
N ARG A 447 -27.20 -11.47 -4.84
CA ARG A 447 -26.53 -11.24 -6.13
C ARG A 447 -25.54 -10.07 -6.15
N HIS A 448 -24.84 -9.80 -5.05
CA HIS A 448 -23.92 -8.66 -4.98
C HIS A 448 -22.56 -8.90 -5.67
N PHE A 449 -22.25 -10.14 -6.07
CA PHE A 449 -20.95 -10.47 -6.70
C PHE A 449 -20.68 -9.63 -7.96
N ALA A 450 -21.70 -9.45 -8.81
CA ALA A 450 -21.57 -8.64 -10.03
C ALA A 450 -21.23 -7.18 -9.72
N ILE A 451 -21.81 -6.61 -8.65
CA ILE A 451 -21.54 -5.24 -8.22
C ILE A 451 -20.09 -5.11 -7.72
N VAL A 452 -19.61 -6.10 -6.94
CA VAL A 452 -18.21 -6.11 -6.48
C VAL A 452 -17.24 -6.15 -7.65
N VAL A 453 -17.42 -7.09 -8.56
CA VAL A 453 -16.55 -7.23 -9.75
C VAL A 453 -16.59 -5.97 -10.59
N ALA A 454 -17.77 -5.44 -10.88
CA ALA A 454 -17.91 -4.22 -11.66
C ALA A 454 -17.26 -3.01 -10.97
N SER A 455 -17.44 -2.85 -9.65
CA SER A 455 -16.82 -1.77 -8.89
C SER A 455 -15.29 -1.86 -8.89
N LEU A 456 -14.74 -3.05 -8.68
CA LEU A 456 -13.28 -3.27 -8.71
C LEU A 456 -12.70 -3.05 -10.11
N THR A 457 -13.38 -3.53 -11.15
CA THR A 457 -12.98 -3.30 -12.55
C THR A 457 -13.01 -1.81 -12.89
N THR A 458 -14.07 -1.12 -12.47
CA THR A 458 -14.21 0.33 -12.68
C THR A 458 -13.08 1.10 -11.99
N LEU A 459 -12.76 0.74 -10.74
CA LEU A 459 -11.64 1.35 -10.02
C LEU A 459 -10.30 1.07 -10.69
N ALA A 460 -10.06 -0.15 -11.17
CA ALA A 460 -8.83 -0.50 -11.87
C ALA A 460 -8.68 0.30 -13.18
N LEU A 461 -9.75 0.42 -13.97
CA LEU A 461 -9.76 1.23 -15.18
C LEU A 461 -9.57 2.72 -14.88
N TYR A 462 -10.20 3.22 -13.83
CA TYR A 462 -10.03 4.60 -13.40
C TYR A 462 -8.58 4.88 -12.96
N LEU A 463 -7.96 4.00 -12.17
CA LEU A 463 -6.56 4.13 -11.79
C LEU A 463 -5.63 4.10 -13.00
N THR A 464 -5.86 3.20 -13.95
CA THR A 464 -5.08 3.15 -15.20
C THR A 464 -5.21 4.47 -15.99
N PHE A 465 -6.41 5.06 -16.05
CA PHE A 465 -6.60 6.36 -16.66
C PHE A 465 -5.87 7.48 -15.92
N GLN A 466 -5.86 7.44 -14.57
CA GLN A 466 -5.15 8.42 -13.75
C GLN A 466 -3.62 8.35 -13.92
N THR A 467 -3.04 7.18 -14.20
CA THR A 467 -1.59 7.09 -14.48
C THR A 467 -1.21 7.91 -15.72
N TRP A 468 -2.09 8.00 -16.69
CA TRP A 468 -1.85 8.79 -17.90
C TRP A 468 -1.92 10.30 -17.65
N GLN A 469 -2.76 10.75 -16.72
CA GLN A 469 -2.89 12.17 -16.35
C GLN A 469 -1.95 12.60 -15.22
N LEU A 470 -1.14 11.68 -14.69
CA LEU A 470 -0.34 11.88 -13.49
C LEU A 470 0.56 13.13 -13.52
N PRO A 471 1.31 13.43 -14.61
CA PRO A 471 2.20 14.58 -14.64
C PRO A 471 1.45 15.91 -14.46
N GLU A 472 0.30 16.08 -15.11
CA GLU A 472 -0.52 17.30 -15.01
C GLU A 472 -1.17 17.44 -13.63
N LYS A 473 -1.68 16.34 -13.09
CA LYS A 473 -2.40 16.30 -11.81
C LYS A 473 -1.51 16.47 -10.60
N LEU A 474 -0.23 16.10 -10.71
CA LEU A 474 0.75 16.26 -9.64
C LEU A 474 1.31 17.68 -9.53
N GLN A 475 1.30 18.47 -10.60
CA GLN A 475 1.86 19.83 -10.60
C GLN A 475 1.43 20.68 -9.39
N PRO A 476 0.14 20.74 -8.99
CA PRO A 476 -0.28 21.54 -7.85
C PRO A 476 0.29 21.07 -6.50
N TYR A 477 0.69 19.80 -6.41
CA TYR A 477 1.21 19.19 -5.18
C TYR A 477 2.75 19.20 -5.11
N GLN A 478 3.43 19.54 -6.22
CA GLN A 478 4.87 19.72 -6.19
C GLN A 478 5.18 20.92 -5.30
N GLN A 479 6.06 20.70 -4.33
CA GLN A 479 6.56 21.81 -3.54
C GLN A 479 7.27 22.76 -4.53
N GLN A 480 6.66 23.89 -4.81
CA GLN A 480 7.39 24.97 -5.46
C GLN A 480 8.50 25.34 -4.49
N ALA A 481 9.75 25.08 -4.88
CA ALA A 481 10.88 25.67 -4.18
C ALA A 481 10.56 27.16 -4.03
N ALA A 482 10.57 27.65 -2.80
CA ALA A 482 10.29 29.06 -2.56
C ALA A 482 11.28 29.87 -3.39
N ILE A 483 10.80 30.40 -4.52
CA ILE A 483 11.59 31.30 -5.35
C ILE A 483 11.58 32.61 -4.58
N ASN A 484 12.65 32.85 -3.82
CA ASN A 484 12.86 34.13 -3.20
C ASN A 484 13.06 35.18 -4.33
N GLN A 485 12.04 35.98 -4.56
CA GLN A 485 12.17 37.09 -5.52
C GLN A 485 13.05 38.16 -4.91
N ILE A 486 14.19 38.41 -5.54
CA ILE A 486 15.08 39.49 -5.16
C ILE A 486 14.60 40.74 -5.88
N GLU A 487 14.06 41.72 -5.14
CA GLU A 487 13.40 42.90 -5.68
C GLU A 487 14.38 43.87 -6.40
N SER A 488 15.68 43.80 -6.12
CA SER A 488 16.64 44.64 -6.80
C SER A 488 18.04 44.04 -6.92
N GLN A 489 18.71 44.34 -8.02
CA GLN A 489 20.09 43.97 -8.26
C GLN A 489 21.07 44.59 -7.24
N LEU A 490 20.70 45.75 -6.65
CA LEU A 490 21.45 46.43 -5.60
C LEU A 490 21.39 45.61 -4.28
N ALA A 491 20.24 45.07 -3.91
CA ALA A 491 20.11 44.24 -2.73
C ALA A 491 20.95 42.95 -2.85
N TRP A 492 21.02 42.36 -4.05
CA TRP A 492 21.89 41.22 -4.30
C TRP A 492 23.38 41.56 -4.15
N ARG A 493 23.82 42.71 -4.73
CA ARG A 493 25.23 43.15 -4.67
C ARG A 493 25.67 43.62 -3.28
N SER A 494 24.74 44.05 -2.44
CA SER A 494 25.05 44.53 -1.08
C SER A 494 25.51 43.43 -0.11
N GLY A 495 25.35 42.14 -0.45
CA GLY A 495 25.67 41.02 0.43
C GLY A 495 24.76 40.89 1.64
N GLN A 496 23.65 41.66 1.69
CA GLN A 496 22.69 41.60 2.82
C GLN A 496 21.61 40.52 2.65
N LEU A 497 21.59 39.84 1.51
CA LEU A 497 20.65 38.78 1.25
C LEU A 497 21.21 37.47 1.79
N ASP A 498 20.37 36.75 2.50
CA ASP A 498 20.64 35.36 2.91
C ASP A 498 20.49 34.42 1.70
N ILE A 499 21.56 34.35 0.91
CA ILE A 499 21.63 33.49 -0.28
C ILE A 499 22.28 32.20 0.12
N PRO A 500 21.66 31.05 -0.21
CA PRO A 500 22.25 29.74 0.12
C PRO A 500 23.67 29.61 -0.42
N THR A 501 24.61 29.33 0.44
CA THR A 501 26.03 29.11 0.09
C THR A 501 26.34 27.65 -0.21
N HIS A 502 25.46 26.76 0.18
CA HIS A 502 25.59 25.33 -0.04
C HIS A 502 24.29 24.76 -0.60
N ARG A 503 24.40 23.84 -1.52
CA ARG A 503 23.29 22.98 -1.93
C ARG A 503 23.19 21.86 -0.90
N HIS A 504 22.01 21.67 -0.35
CA HIS A 504 21.70 20.50 0.45
C HIS A 504 21.47 19.31 -0.49
N ASP A 505 22.10 18.20 -0.17
CA ASP A 505 21.82 16.93 -0.84
C ASP A 505 20.46 16.38 -0.37
N ILE A 506 20.09 15.21 -0.90
CA ILE A 506 18.84 14.52 -0.51
C ILE A 506 18.83 14.18 1.00
N ARG A 507 20.01 14.11 1.65
CA ARG A 507 20.14 13.85 3.10
C ARG A 507 20.00 15.10 3.94
N GLY A 508 19.88 16.27 3.31
CA GLY A 508 19.89 17.55 4.02
C GLY A 508 21.29 18.01 4.43
N GLU A 509 22.34 17.31 3.99
CA GLU A 509 23.72 17.69 4.27
C GLU A 509 24.17 18.78 3.29
N GLY A 510 24.63 19.89 3.80
CA GLY A 510 25.12 21.04 3.03
C GLY A 510 26.57 20.86 2.51
N ASN A 511 26.89 19.69 1.94
CA ASN A 511 28.25 19.34 1.55
C ASN A 511 28.68 19.87 0.15
N HIS A 512 27.76 20.48 -0.60
CA HIS A 512 28.03 20.94 -1.95
C HIS A 512 28.01 22.48 -2.00
N PRO A 513 29.19 23.14 -1.99
CA PRO A 513 29.25 24.62 -2.04
C PRO A 513 28.74 25.15 -3.38
N LEU A 514 27.92 26.20 -3.33
CA LEU A 514 27.49 26.97 -4.49
C LEU A 514 28.54 28.06 -4.77
N ASN A 515 29.46 27.77 -5.68
CA ASN A 515 30.63 28.62 -5.96
C ASN A 515 30.34 29.72 -6.98
N LEU A 516 29.19 29.67 -7.66
CA LEU A 516 28.84 30.63 -8.70
C LEU A 516 27.42 31.15 -8.47
N GLN A 517 27.27 32.46 -8.56
CA GLN A 517 25.99 33.14 -8.61
C GLN A 517 25.87 33.89 -9.94
N TYR A 518 24.75 33.71 -10.62
CA TYR A 518 24.49 34.35 -11.90
C TYR A 518 23.23 35.23 -11.83
N VAL A 519 23.35 36.45 -12.32
CA VAL A 519 22.23 37.37 -12.49
C VAL A 519 22.11 37.72 -13.96
N GLY A 520 21.03 37.29 -14.57
CA GLY A 520 20.76 37.48 -15.99
C GLY A 520 19.71 36.51 -16.52
N ASP A 521 19.51 36.53 -17.82
CA ASP A 521 18.60 35.61 -18.49
C ASP A 521 19.19 34.20 -18.53
N LEU A 522 18.51 33.26 -17.90
CA LEU A 522 18.93 31.86 -17.85
C LEU A 522 18.96 31.19 -19.24
N GLN A 523 18.13 31.61 -20.19
CA GLN A 523 18.14 31.08 -21.55
C GLN A 523 19.41 31.46 -22.29
N ILE A 524 19.86 32.71 -22.10
CA ILE A 524 21.14 33.20 -22.67
C ILE A 524 22.31 32.43 -22.06
N LEU A 525 22.32 32.25 -20.74
CA LEU A 525 23.35 31.46 -20.06
C LEU A 525 23.39 30.02 -20.58
N GLN A 526 22.24 29.38 -20.68
CA GLN A 526 22.12 28.00 -21.17
C GLN A 526 22.64 27.86 -22.61
N GLN A 527 22.30 28.78 -23.49
CA GLN A 527 22.79 28.79 -24.87
C GLN A 527 24.31 28.99 -24.94
N GLN A 528 24.87 29.85 -24.10
CA GLN A 528 26.31 30.05 -24.06
C GLN A 528 27.05 28.83 -23.50
N LEU A 529 26.54 28.24 -22.44
CA LEU A 529 27.11 26.99 -21.90
C LEU A 529 27.04 25.86 -22.91
N GLN A 530 25.93 25.70 -23.63
CA GLN A 530 25.81 24.69 -24.69
C GLN A 530 26.83 24.93 -25.84
N ARG A 531 27.10 26.17 -26.21
CA ARG A 531 28.15 26.50 -27.21
C ARG A 531 29.55 26.09 -26.72
N GLN A 532 29.77 26.01 -25.44
CA GLN A 532 31.02 25.57 -24.81
C GLN A 532 31.04 24.07 -24.51
N GLY A 533 30.09 23.30 -25.04
CA GLY A 533 30.03 21.87 -24.88
C GLY A 533 29.32 21.35 -23.61
N TRP A 534 28.75 22.25 -22.82
CA TRP A 534 27.93 21.84 -21.68
C TRP A 534 26.59 21.32 -22.15
N GLN A 535 26.13 20.26 -21.51
CA GLN A 535 24.82 19.68 -21.77
C GLN A 535 23.87 20.00 -20.62
N SER A 536 22.61 20.25 -20.96
CA SER A 536 21.58 20.37 -19.92
C SER A 536 21.38 19.02 -19.24
N ALA A 537 21.23 19.07 -17.93
CA ALA A 537 20.88 17.88 -17.17
C ALA A 537 19.54 17.30 -17.66
N GLU A 538 19.47 15.99 -17.87
CA GLU A 538 18.22 15.32 -18.22
C GLU A 538 17.31 15.25 -17.00
N MET A 539 16.02 15.56 -17.16
CA MET A 539 15.06 15.37 -16.08
C MET A 539 14.89 13.87 -15.80
N LEU A 540 14.81 13.51 -14.53
CA LEU A 540 14.62 12.12 -14.13
C LEU A 540 13.20 11.66 -14.50
N ASP A 541 13.11 10.79 -15.50
CA ASP A 541 11.87 10.15 -15.94
C ASP A 541 12.02 8.61 -15.92
N TRP A 542 10.95 7.89 -16.22
CA TRP A 542 10.99 6.43 -16.26
C TRP A 542 11.96 5.86 -17.30
N GLY A 543 12.16 6.56 -18.41
CA GLY A 543 13.06 6.13 -19.49
C GLY A 543 14.53 6.27 -19.12
N ASN A 544 14.91 7.38 -18.47
CA ASN A 544 16.29 7.63 -18.08
C ASN A 544 16.62 7.16 -16.64
N ALA A 545 15.61 6.87 -15.80
CA ALA A 545 15.83 6.20 -14.52
C ALA A 545 16.56 4.85 -14.67
N LEU A 546 16.38 4.18 -15.81
CA LEU A 546 17.15 2.96 -16.13
C LEU A 546 18.64 3.27 -16.39
N LYS A 547 19.01 4.49 -16.77
CA LYS A 547 20.42 4.91 -16.90
C LYS A 547 21.10 5.01 -15.52
N LEU A 548 20.33 5.20 -14.43
CA LEU A 548 20.83 5.10 -13.05
C LEU A 548 21.34 3.70 -12.70
N LEU A 549 20.90 2.69 -13.45
CA LEU A 549 21.36 1.31 -13.31
C LEU A 549 22.70 1.08 -14.04
N SER A 550 23.22 2.08 -14.78
CA SER A 550 24.49 1.98 -15.48
C SER A 550 25.65 2.30 -14.53
N PRO A 551 26.61 1.40 -14.36
CA PRO A 551 27.78 1.64 -13.49
C PRO A 551 28.66 2.82 -13.94
N SER A 552 28.49 3.29 -15.18
CA SER A 552 29.30 4.38 -15.77
C SER A 552 28.72 5.77 -15.55
N THR A 553 27.54 5.91 -14.94
CA THR A 553 26.94 7.23 -14.69
C THR A 553 27.34 7.72 -13.30
N PRO A 554 28.27 8.70 -13.17
CA PRO A 554 28.62 9.21 -11.86
C PRO A 554 27.41 9.92 -11.24
N LEU A 555 27.05 9.55 -10.03
CA LEU A 555 25.92 10.08 -9.27
C LEU A 555 25.96 11.61 -9.06
N ILE A 556 27.17 12.17 -9.03
CA ILE A 556 27.43 13.62 -8.93
C ILE A 556 26.96 14.39 -10.18
N GLY A 557 26.80 13.71 -11.32
CA GLY A 557 26.36 14.29 -12.60
C GLY A 557 24.85 14.20 -12.84
N LEU A 558 24.09 13.63 -11.93
CA LEU A 558 22.65 13.51 -12.10
C LEU A 558 21.93 14.79 -11.67
N PRO A 559 20.91 15.23 -12.43
CA PRO A 559 20.06 16.34 -12.01
C PRO A 559 19.18 15.84 -10.86
N LEU A 560 19.42 16.33 -9.70
CA LEU A 560 18.60 16.13 -8.52
C LEU A 560 17.97 17.46 -8.13
#